data_79762665e00706e6d42f9bce0ad23478
#
_entry.id   79762665e00706e6d42f9bce0ad23478
#
_cell.length_a   1.000
_cell.length_b   1.000
_cell.length_c   1.000
_cell.angle_alpha   90.00
_cell.angle_beta   90.00
_cell.angle_gamma   90.00
#
_symmetry.space_group_name_H-M   'P 1'
#
loop_
_entity.id
_entity.type
_entity.pdbx_description
1 polymer ?
#
loop_
_entity_poly.entity_id
_entity_poly.type
_entity_poly.pdbx_seq_one_letter_code
_entity_poly.pdbx_strand_id
1 'polypeptide(L)'
;MPTVMSPRRLVAITLAVVVSLHILIGFIREDYLQLSLYTIRQQLVIAQKTWLQQNYTMDFDAFNGTVDPQPRIDLMPSNISGLAVSPALATRRANATFVLLCRNSDLRGVISSIRHVEDRFNRKYKYPWVLLNEQPFTDEFKTRVRILTDAPIEFGQISPDDWYQPAWIDEKRAEQGRLAMMRQHIIYADSVPPDVTYFCDVDYDPFLFMQDNDKVYGWTLSLLEWQPTIPTLWSAVREFMDEHPEYVSANNSMEFLSDNGGLNYNLCHFWSNFEIADMDFWRDDAYQAFFKHLDSKGGFYYERWGDAPVHSMAAALFARKDQIHFFSDMGYMHPPFQHCPYGSEWVKGRCSCDPQDSFGASELLPLYYDKQLTTR
;
A
#
# COMPACT_ATOMS: atom_id res chain seq x y z
N MET A 1 -7.49 -50.78 -39.12
CA MET A 1 -6.89 -50.63 -37.80
C MET A 1 -7.01 -49.16 -37.45
N PRO A 2 -7.65 -48.75 -36.37
CA PRO A 2 -7.70 -47.35 -35.98
C PRO A 2 -6.30 -46.92 -35.52
N THR A 3 -5.76 -45.87 -36.15
CA THR A 3 -4.47 -45.28 -35.80
C THR A 3 -4.56 -44.63 -34.41
N VAL A 4 -3.91 -45.22 -33.41
CA VAL A 4 -3.79 -44.67 -32.08
C VAL A 4 -2.96 -43.38 -32.15
N MET A 5 -3.59 -42.26 -31.83
CA MET A 5 -2.93 -40.95 -31.81
C MET A 5 -1.84 -40.93 -30.74
N SER A 6 -0.68 -40.37 -31.07
CA SER A 6 0.39 -40.23 -30.08
C SER A 6 -0.01 -39.30 -28.92
N PRO A 7 0.44 -39.55 -27.69
CA PRO A 7 0.10 -38.72 -26.54
C PRO A 7 0.38 -37.21 -26.73
N ARG A 8 1.47 -36.87 -27.45
CA ARG A 8 1.84 -35.49 -27.79
C ARG A 8 0.81 -34.84 -28.73
N ARG A 9 0.25 -35.57 -29.70
CA ARG A 9 -0.81 -35.04 -30.58
C ARG A 9 -2.12 -34.85 -29.83
N LEU A 10 -2.45 -35.76 -28.91
CA LEU A 10 -3.64 -35.67 -28.08
C LEU A 10 -3.55 -34.43 -27.20
N VAL A 11 -2.42 -34.18 -26.52
CA VAL A 11 -2.18 -32.97 -25.68
C VAL A 11 -2.29 -31.71 -26.53
N ALA A 12 -1.68 -31.68 -27.71
CA ALA A 12 -1.74 -30.48 -28.57
C ALA A 12 -3.17 -30.15 -29.03
N ILE A 13 -3.98 -31.19 -29.39
CA ILE A 13 -5.37 -31.01 -29.78
C ILE A 13 -6.22 -30.52 -28.58
N THR A 14 -6.02 -31.12 -27.40
CA THR A 14 -6.74 -30.69 -26.18
C THR A 14 -6.43 -29.23 -25.84
N LEU A 15 -5.16 -28.84 -25.91
CA LEU A 15 -4.74 -27.44 -25.70
C LEU A 15 -5.37 -26.50 -26.72
N ALA A 16 -5.36 -26.86 -28.00
CA ALA A 16 -5.98 -26.08 -29.07
C ALA A 16 -7.48 -25.90 -28.84
N VAL A 17 -8.20 -26.95 -28.44
CA VAL A 17 -9.63 -26.89 -28.12
C VAL A 17 -9.90 -26.01 -26.92
N VAL A 18 -9.11 -26.12 -25.85
CA VAL A 18 -9.26 -25.27 -24.64
C VAL A 18 -9.02 -23.80 -24.97
N VAL A 19 -7.97 -23.49 -25.72
CA VAL A 19 -7.65 -22.13 -26.16
C VAL A 19 -8.78 -21.58 -27.05
N SER A 20 -9.28 -22.38 -28.00
CA SER A 20 -10.38 -21.95 -28.88
C SER A 20 -11.68 -21.68 -28.12
N LEU A 21 -11.99 -22.52 -27.12
CA LEU A 21 -13.15 -22.30 -26.24
C LEU A 21 -12.98 -21.03 -25.39
N HIS A 22 -11.80 -20.75 -24.84
CA HIS A 22 -11.51 -19.53 -24.10
C HIS A 22 -11.69 -18.28 -24.98
N ILE A 23 -11.17 -18.31 -26.21
CA ILE A 23 -11.33 -17.22 -27.16
C ILE A 23 -12.82 -17.01 -27.49
N LEU A 24 -13.56 -18.08 -27.76
CA LEU A 24 -14.97 -18.04 -28.09
C LEU A 24 -15.82 -17.46 -26.95
N ILE A 25 -15.57 -17.90 -25.71
CA ILE A 25 -16.26 -17.38 -24.51
C ILE A 25 -15.89 -15.91 -24.28
N GLY A 26 -14.63 -15.52 -24.52
CA GLY A 26 -14.18 -14.13 -24.43
C GLY A 26 -14.87 -13.19 -25.42
N PHE A 27 -15.21 -13.68 -26.62
CA PHE A 27 -16.01 -12.89 -27.58
C PHE A 27 -17.49 -12.74 -27.20
N ILE A 28 -18.01 -13.69 -26.40
CA ILE A 28 -19.43 -13.69 -25.99
C ILE A 28 -19.61 -12.94 -24.66
N ARG A 29 -18.56 -12.93 -23.81
CA ARG A 29 -18.60 -12.36 -22.47
C ARG A 29 -17.34 -11.55 -22.19
N GLU A 30 -17.46 -10.24 -22.24
CA GLU A 30 -16.36 -9.30 -22.03
C GLU A 30 -15.79 -9.38 -20.60
N ASP A 31 -16.63 -9.62 -19.60
CA ASP A 31 -16.28 -9.89 -18.21
C ASP A 31 -15.43 -11.17 -18.05
N TYR A 32 -15.71 -12.20 -18.82
CA TYR A 32 -14.90 -13.43 -18.83
C TYR A 32 -13.50 -13.20 -19.44
N LEU A 33 -13.40 -12.36 -20.47
CA LEU A 33 -12.12 -12.03 -21.09
C LEU A 33 -11.23 -11.29 -20.08
N GLN A 34 -11.77 -10.31 -19.37
CA GLN A 34 -11.03 -9.56 -18.35
C GLN A 34 -10.55 -10.46 -17.20
N LEU A 35 -11.43 -11.33 -16.68
CA LEU A 35 -11.09 -12.27 -15.63
C LEU A 35 -10.05 -13.29 -16.10
N SER A 36 -10.16 -13.78 -17.33
CA SER A 36 -9.22 -14.73 -17.93
C SER A 36 -7.85 -14.10 -18.13
N LEU A 37 -7.78 -12.85 -18.64
CA LEU A 37 -6.53 -12.11 -18.80
C LEU A 37 -5.86 -11.84 -17.45
N TYR A 38 -6.63 -11.48 -16.44
CA TYR A 38 -6.13 -11.31 -15.07
C TYR A 38 -5.52 -12.62 -14.53
N THR A 39 -6.25 -13.74 -14.67
CA THR A 39 -5.78 -15.05 -14.20
C THR A 39 -4.53 -15.50 -14.95
N ILE A 40 -4.48 -15.29 -16.28
CA ILE A 40 -3.29 -15.60 -17.09
C ILE A 40 -2.10 -14.74 -16.66
N ARG A 41 -2.32 -13.45 -16.41
CA ARG A 41 -1.28 -12.53 -15.92
C ARG A 41 -0.74 -12.98 -14.57
N GLN A 42 -1.59 -13.38 -13.63
CA GLN A 42 -1.19 -13.93 -12.33
C GLN A 42 -0.38 -15.22 -12.49
N GLN A 43 -0.81 -16.13 -13.38
CA GLN A 43 -0.07 -17.38 -13.65
C GLN A 43 1.27 -17.12 -14.33
N LEU A 44 1.40 -16.12 -15.19
CA LEU A 44 2.67 -15.71 -15.79
C LEU A 44 3.62 -15.16 -14.74
N VAL A 45 3.13 -14.34 -13.80
CA VAL A 45 3.93 -13.83 -12.67
C VAL A 45 4.43 -14.99 -11.80
N ILE A 46 3.57 -15.95 -11.46
CA ILE A 46 3.96 -17.14 -10.70
C ILE A 46 4.99 -17.98 -11.49
N ALA A 47 4.77 -18.18 -12.78
CA ALA A 47 5.70 -18.92 -13.63
C ALA A 47 7.06 -18.22 -13.77
N GLN A 48 7.06 -16.88 -13.88
CA GLN A 48 8.27 -16.07 -13.91
C GLN A 48 9.00 -16.14 -12.56
N LYS A 49 8.28 -16.05 -11.42
CA LYS A 49 8.84 -16.24 -10.08
C LYS A 49 9.49 -17.63 -9.92
N THR A 50 8.80 -18.67 -10.36
CA THR A 50 9.31 -20.05 -10.31
C THR A 50 10.53 -20.22 -11.22
N TRP A 51 10.54 -19.61 -12.41
CA TRP A 51 11.67 -19.65 -13.33
C TRP A 51 12.89 -18.91 -12.76
N LEU A 52 12.69 -17.75 -12.15
CA LEU A 52 13.74 -17.00 -11.46
C LEU A 52 14.29 -17.79 -10.27
N GLN A 53 13.45 -18.42 -9.46
CA GLN A 53 13.88 -19.27 -8.36
C GLN A 53 14.69 -20.49 -8.82
N GLN A 54 14.37 -21.07 -9.98
CA GLN A 54 15.09 -22.23 -10.52
C GLN A 54 16.40 -21.86 -11.22
N ASN A 55 16.54 -20.64 -11.71
CA ASN A 55 17.72 -20.24 -12.51
C ASN A 55 18.65 -19.25 -11.80
N TYR A 56 18.22 -18.69 -10.65
CA TYR A 56 19.02 -17.86 -9.77
C TYR A 56 19.12 -18.54 -8.40
N THR A 57 19.91 -19.60 -8.30
CA THR A 57 20.44 -20.05 -7.00
C THR A 57 21.49 -19.05 -6.59
N MET A 58 21.20 -18.21 -5.60
CA MET A 58 22.24 -17.42 -4.96
C MET A 58 23.19 -18.38 -4.25
N ASP A 59 24.42 -18.38 -4.71
CA ASP A 59 25.50 -19.13 -4.10
C ASP A 59 25.89 -18.42 -2.78
N PHE A 60 25.41 -18.95 -1.68
CA PHE A 60 25.70 -18.40 -0.34
C PHE A 60 27.19 -18.56 0.05
N ASP A 61 27.95 -19.39 -0.67
CA ASP A 61 29.38 -19.58 -0.45
C ASP A 61 30.25 -18.45 -1.05
N ALA A 62 29.68 -17.56 -1.88
CA ALA A 62 30.37 -16.40 -2.44
C ALA A 62 30.59 -15.23 -1.43
N PHE A 63 30.06 -15.33 -0.20
CA PHE A 63 30.17 -14.27 0.80
C PHE A 63 31.54 -14.17 1.48
N ASN A 64 32.50 -15.05 1.15
CA ASN A 64 33.89 -14.99 1.63
C ASN A 64 34.88 -14.29 0.68
N GLY A 65 34.39 -13.71 -0.42
CA GLY A 65 35.19 -12.93 -1.37
C GLY A 65 35.02 -11.43 -1.13
N THR A 66 36.13 -10.70 -1.16
CA THR A 66 36.20 -9.24 -1.14
C THR A 66 35.17 -8.63 -2.09
N VAL A 67 34.17 -7.95 -1.51
CA VAL A 67 33.14 -7.23 -2.26
C VAL A 67 33.78 -6.04 -2.97
N ASP A 68 33.83 -6.12 -4.30
CA ASP A 68 34.12 -4.97 -5.14
C ASP A 68 32.97 -3.94 -4.95
N PRO A 69 33.24 -2.70 -4.56
CA PRO A 69 32.17 -1.76 -4.27
C PRO A 69 31.47 -1.37 -5.55
N GLN A 70 30.25 -1.87 -5.75
CA GLN A 70 29.31 -1.26 -6.70
C GLN A 70 29.17 0.25 -6.39
N PRO A 71 28.96 1.09 -7.36
CA PRO A 71 28.89 2.53 -7.13
C PRO A 71 27.79 2.82 -6.13
N ARG A 72 28.21 3.33 -4.99
CA ARG A 72 27.31 3.82 -3.94
C ARG A 72 26.50 4.97 -4.54
N ILE A 73 25.21 4.81 -4.61
CA ILE A 73 24.31 5.95 -4.63
C ILE A 73 24.37 6.52 -3.23
N ASP A 74 25.22 7.54 -3.02
CA ASP A 74 25.33 8.26 -1.75
C ASP A 74 24.08 9.11 -1.56
N LEU A 75 23.01 8.49 -1.06
CA LEU A 75 21.79 9.19 -0.62
C LEU A 75 21.80 9.50 0.88
N MET A 76 22.91 9.21 1.58
CA MET A 76 23.14 9.69 2.93
C MET A 76 24.57 10.22 3.06
N PRO A 77 24.82 11.37 3.69
CA PRO A 77 26.17 11.77 4.04
C PRO A 77 26.72 10.76 5.06
N SER A 78 27.70 9.96 4.63
CA SER A 78 28.37 8.90 5.41
C SER A 78 29.28 9.44 6.55
N ASN A 79 28.97 10.60 7.11
CA ASN A 79 29.76 11.23 8.18
C ASN A 79 28.96 11.52 9.45
N ILE A 80 28.16 10.56 9.93
CA ILE A 80 27.61 10.66 11.29
C ILE A 80 28.47 9.93 12.33
N SER A 81 29.55 9.27 11.94
CA SER A 81 30.46 8.56 12.87
C SER A 81 31.49 9.45 13.57
N GLY A 82 31.20 10.74 13.77
CA GLY A 82 32.12 11.65 14.48
C GLY A 82 31.47 12.83 15.21
N LEU A 83 30.18 13.03 15.02
CA LEU A 83 29.46 14.03 15.82
C LEU A 83 29.02 13.37 17.14
N ALA A 84 29.67 13.76 18.24
CA ALA A 84 29.10 13.56 19.56
C ALA A 84 27.69 14.13 19.52
N VAL A 85 26.67 13.26 19.54
CA VAL A 85 25.27 13.65 19.56
C VAL A 85 25.12 14.57 20.76
N SER A 86 24.87 15.87 20.52
CA SER A 86 24.61 16.82 21.59
C SER A 86 23.47 16.26 22.44
N PRO A 87 23.54 16.31 23.79
CA PRO A 87 22.45 15.83 24.63
C PRO A 87 21.08 16.40 24.29
N ALA A 88 21.03 17.61 23.67
CA ALA A 88 19.82 18.21 23.16
C ALA A 88 19.19 17.47 21.94
N LEU A 89 19.99 16.78 21.13
CA LEU A 89 19.49 15.96 20.01
C LEU A 89 18.92 14.61 20.48
N ALA A 90 19.40 14.09 21.60
CA ALA A 90 18.91 12.82 22.18
C ALA A 90 17.50 12.92 22.79
N THR A 91 16.96 14.14 22.96
CA THR A 91 15.63 14.39 23.54
C THR A 91 14.61 14.90 22.52
N ARG A 92 15.02 15.15 21.27
CA ARG A 92 14.11 15.67 20.23
C ARG A 92 13.15 14.55 19.79
N ARG A 93 11.87 14.88 19.75
CA ARG A 93 10.80 14.02 19.25
C ARG A 93 9.94 14.80 18.27
N ALA A 94 9.41 14.14 17.27
CA ALA A 94 8.38 14.71 16.40
C ALA A 94 7.05 14.88 17.16
N ASN A 95 6.19 15.79 16.71
CA ASN A 95 4.80 15.84 17.14
C ASN A 95 4.01 14.79 16.35
N ALA A 96 4.08 13.53 16.78
CA ALA A 96 3.52 12.41 16.05
C ALA A 96 2.77 11.43 16.96
N THR A 97 1.90 10.65 16.39
CA THR A 97 1.11 9.60 17.05
C THR A 97 0.81 8.46 16.10
N PHE A 98 0.65 7.26 16.64
CA PHE A 98 0.05 6.17 15.89
C PHE A 98 -1.48 6.30 15.92
N VAL A 99 -2.12 6.14 14.77
CA VAL A 99 -3.58 6.11 14.66
C VAL A 99 -4.01 4.74 14.18
N LEU A 100 -4.97 4.12 14.85
CA LEU A 100 -5.49 2.80 14.49
C LEU A 100 -7.02 2.82 14.53
N LEU A 101 -7.63 2.62 13.38
CA LEU A 101 -9.08 2.41 13.27
C LEU A 101 -9.37 0.93 13.51
N CYS A 102 -10.15 0.60 14.55
CA CYS A 102 -10.43 -0.78 14.91
C CYS A 102 -11.72 -0.92 15.73
N ARG A 103 -12.36 -2.07 15.63
CA ARG A 103 -13.56 -2.39 16.39
C ARG A 103 -13.22 -3.18 17.65
N ASN A 104 -14.18 -3.26 18.58
CA ASN A 104 -14.04 -4.11 19.76
C ASN A 104 -13.83 -5.61 19.40
N SER A 105 -14.39 -6.06 18.28
CA SER A 105 -14.21 -7.42 17.74
C SER A 105 -12.79 -7.70 17.27
N ASP A 106 -12.02 -6.67 16.92
CA ASP A 106 -10.70 -6.80 16.30
C ASP A 106 -9.57 -6.89 17.34
N LEU A 107 -9.94 -6.99 18.63
CA LEU A 107 -9.00 -6.94 19.77
C LEU A 107 -7.78 -7.86 19.61
N ARG A 108 -7.94 -9.05 19.04
CA ARG A 108 -6.84 -9.99 18.85
C ARG A 108 -5.80 -9.48 17.84
N GLY A 109 -6.26 -8.99 16.69
CA GLY A 109 -5.39 -8.40 15.67
C GLY A 109 -4.73 -7.12 16.16
N VAL A 110 -5.49 -6.26 16.87
CA VAL A 110 -4.96 -5.03 17.49
C VAL A 110 -3.83 -5.32 18.48
N ILE A 111 -3.98 -6.34 19.34
CA ILE A 111 -2.93 -6.76 20.27
C ILE A 111 -1.67 -7.20 19.50
N SER A 112 -1.84 -7.99 18.44
CA SER A 112 -0.73 -8.44 17.59
C SER A 112 0.00 -7.24 16.97
N SER A 113 -0.75 -6.35 16.32
CA SER A 113 -0.20 -5.17 15.62
C SER A 113 0.53 -4.21 16.55
N ILE A 114 -0.08 -3.84 17.68
CA ILE A 114 0.57 -2.96 18.67
C ILE A 114 1.85 -3.61 19.20
N ARG A 115 1.82 -4.91 19.52
CA ARG A 115 3.00 -5.60 20.04
C ARG A 115 4.13 -5.60 19.01
N HIS A 116 3.87 -5.82 17.74
CA HIS A 116 4.89 -5.75 16.69
C HIS A 116 5.53 -4.37 16.61
N VAL A 117 4.73 -3.31 16.63
CA VAL A 117 5.25 -1.93 16.60
C VAL A 117 6.04 -1.60 17.87
N GLU A 118 5.54 -1.99 19.06
CA GLU A 118 6.25 -1.76 20.32
C GLU A 118 7.58 -2.50 20.35
N ASP A 119 7.61 -3.77 19.96
CA ASP A 119 8.82 -4.58 20.01
C ASP A 119 9.89 -4.13 19.01
N ARG A 120 9.49 -3.60 17.84
CA ARG A 120 10.40 -3.19 16.76
C ARG A 120 10.80 -1.73 16.81
N PHE A 121 9.97 -0.88 17.39
CA PHE A 121 10.18 0.56 17.35
C PHE A 121 9.74 1.29 18.64
N ASN A 122 8.44 1.26 18.98
CA ASN A 122 7.85 2.26 19.87
C ASN A 122 8.21 2.10 21.35
N ARG A 123 8.62 0.92 21.81
CA ARG A 123 9.16 0.74 23.18
C ARG A 123 10.31 1.70 23.48
N LYS A 124 11.14 2.02 22.47
CA LYS A 124 12.24 2.98 22.59
C LYS A 124 11.75 4.42 22.55
N TYR A 125 10.84 4.74 21.64
CA TYR A 125 10.47 6.12 21.32
C TYR A 125 9.22 6.60 22.06
N LYS A 126 8.32 5.71 22.45
CA LYS A 126 7.10 5.97 23.24
C LYS A 126 6.16 7.01 22.64
N TYR A 127 6.00 7.00 21.32
CA TYR A 127 4.99 7.78 20.65
C TYR A 127 3.59 7.33 21.07
N PRO A 128 2.67 8.25 21.30
CA PRO A 128 1.32 7.93 21.75
C PRO A 128 0.54 7.13 20.69
N TRP A 129 -0.49 6.44 21.16
CA TRP A 129 -1.47 5.74 20.34
C TRP A 129 -2.82 6.42 20.44
N VAL A 130 -3.51 6.55 19.32
CA VAL A 130 -4.91 6.94 19.23
C VAL A 130 -5.67 5.82 18.55
N LEU A 131 -6.56 5.15 19.29
CA LEU A 131 -7.44 4.11 18.75
C LEU A 131 -8.81 4.71 18.53
N LEU A 132 -9.34 4.52 17.32
CA LEU A 132 -10.63 5.08 16.89
C LEU A 132 -11.63 3.98 16.60
N ASN A 133 -12.88 4.19 17.00
CA ASN A 133 -13.99 3.27 16.76
C ASN A 133 -15.30 4.06 16.65
N GLU A 134 -16.30 3.50 16.00
CA GLU A 134 -17.67 4.06 15.97
C GLU A 134 -18.43 3.88 17.28
N GLN A 135 -18.01 2.89 18.07
CA GLN A 135 -18.62 2.57 19.37
C GLN A 135 -17.63 2.81 20.51
N PRO A 136 -18.09 3.04 21.72
CA PRO A 136 -17.19 3.07 22.88
C PRO A 136 -16.40 1.77 22.99
N PHE A 137 -15.10 1.89 23.25
CA PHE A 137 -14.27 0.73 23.54
C PHE A 137 -14.65 0.11 24.88
N THR A 138 -14.73 -1.24 24.92
CA THR A 138 -15.02 -1.98 26.14
C THR A 138 -13.88 -1.86 27.15
N ASP A 139 -14.19 -2.07 28.44
CA ASP A 139 -13.18 -2.06 29.49
C ASP A 139 -12.16 -3.21 29.31
N GLU A 140 -12.61 -4.36 28.82
CA GLU A 140 -11.72 -5.47 28.45
C GLU A 140 -10.73 -5.03 27.37
N PHE A 141 -11.22 -4.42 26.28
CA PHE A 141 -10.39 -3.93 25.19
C PHE A 141 -9.33 -2.96 25.72
N LYS A 142 -9.75 -1.93 26.46
CA LYS A 142 -8.86 -0.91 27.04
C LYS A 142 -7.82 -1.51 27.96
N THR A 143 -8.21 -2.44 28.83
CA THR A 143 -7.32 -3.09 29.79
C THR A 143 -6.25 -3.91 29.07
N ARG A 144 -6.66 -4.73 28.07
CA ARG A 144 -5.73 -5.61 27.35
C ARG A 144 -4.77 -4.87 26.43
N VAL A 145 -5.19 -3.72 25.90
CA VAL A 145 -4.33 -2.89 25.05
C VAL A 145 -3.32 -2.08 25.89
N ARG A 146 -3.77 -1.51 27.03
CA ARG A 146 -2.89 -0.70 27.89
C ARG A 146 -1.68 -1.43 28.46
N ILE A 147 -1.75 -2.74 28.64
CA ILE A 147 -0.62 -3.52 29.17
C ILE A 147 0.50 -3.76 28.13
N LEU A 148 0.28 -3.41 26.86
CA LEU A 148 1.23 -3.66 25.78
C LEU A 148 2.31 -2.60 25.65
N THR A 149 2.05 -1.39 26.15
CA THR A 149 2.92 -0.24 25.96
C THR A 149 2.94 0.67 27.21
N ASP A 150 4.08 1.32 27.45
CA ASP A 150 4.22 2.42 28.41
C ASP A 150 3.90 3.80 27.79
N ALA A 151 3.64 3.85 26.48
CA ALA A 151 3.26 5.09 25.81
C ALA A 151 1.81 5.48 26.14
N PRO A 152 1.46 6.77 26.06
CA PRO A 152 0.07 7.21 26.22
C PRO A 152 -0.86 6.54 25.18
N ILE A 153 -2.04 6.14 25.61
CA ILE A 153 -3.09 5.61 24.72
C ILE A 153 -4.37 6.41 24.93
N GLU A 154 -4.90 6.92 23.84
CA GLU A 154 -6.21 7.56 23.77
C GLU A 154 -7.20 6.68 23.01
N PHE A 155 -8.45 6.70 23.45
CA PHE A 155 -9.55 5.93 22.86
C PHE A 155 -10.61 6.93 22.40
N GLY A 156 -10.63 7.19 21.10
CA GLY A 156 -11.56 8.11 20.47
C GLY A 156 -12.81 7.41 19.93
N GLN A 157 -13.94 8.08 20.02
CA GLN A 157 -15.15 7.66 19.35
C GLN A 157 -15.40 8.56 18.15
N ILE A 158 -15.61 7.94 16.99
CA ILE A 158 -15.94 8.66 15.75
C ILE A 158 -17.39 9.12 15.85
N SER A 159 -17.64 10.34 15.44
CA SER A 159 -19.00 10.88 15.37
C SER A 159 -19.87 10.02 14.44
N PRO A 160 -21.15 9.79 14.78
CA PRO A 160 -22.10 9.16 13.87
C PRO A 160 -22.19 9.84 12.51
N ASP A 161 -22.06 11.16 12.46
CA ASP A 161 -22.12 11.94 11.22
C ASP A 161 -20.91 11.65 10.29
N ASP A 162 -19.77 11.26 10.88
CA ASP A 162 -18.54 10.92 10.15
C ASP A 162 -18.43 9.41 9.83
N TRP A 163 -19.33 8.59 10.40
CA TRP A 163 -19.29 7.13 10.27
C TRP A 163 -20.38 6.57 9.38
N TYR A 164 -21.61 7.06 9.53
CA TYR A 164 -22.76 6.52 8.81
C TYR A 164 -22.95 7.21 7.46
N GLN A 165 -23.61 6.49 6.56
CA GLN A 165 -23.95 7.00 5.24
C GLN A 165 -24.77 8.29 5.34
N PRO A 166 -24.35 9.37 4.66
CA PRO A 166 -25.08 10.64 4.65
C PRO A 166 -26.47 10.52 4.04
N ALA A 167 -27.41 11.31 4.53
CA ALA A 167 -28.81 11.27 4.07
C ALA A 167 -29.02 11.68 2.59
N TRP A 168 -28.05 12.38 1.98
CA TRP A 168 -28.12 12.77 0.57
C TRP A 168 -27.75 11.66 -0.41
N ILE A 169 -27.18 10.55 0.07
CA ILE A 169 -26.89 9.37 -0.75
C ILE A 169 -28.18 8.63 -1.11
N ASP A 170 -28.39 8.38 -2.41
CA ASP A 170 -29.48 7.54 -2.89
C ASP A 170 -29.23 6.07 -2.51
N GLU A 171 -29.94 5.60 -1.48
CA GLU A 171 -29.78 4.24 -0.97
C GLU A 171 -30.08 3.16 -2.02
N LYS A 172 -31.03 3.38 -2.92
CA LYS A 172 -31.34 2.39 -3.98
C LYS A 172 -30.16 2.24 -4.95
N ARG A 173 -29.53 3.36 -5.30
CA ARG A 173 -28.32 3.35 -6.14
C ARG A 173 -27.15 2.72 -5.42
N ALA A 174 -26.95 3.02 -4.14
CA ALA A 174 -25.89 2.44 -3.31
C ALA A 174 -26.06 0.92 -3.15
N GLU A 175 -27.31 0.46 -2.91
CA GLU A 175 -27.65 -0.96 -2.85
C GLU A 175 -27.37 -1.67 -4.18
N GLN A 176 -27.73 -1.06 -5.30
CA GLN A 176 -27.42 -1.62 -6.62
C GLN A 176 -25.93 -1.76 -6.87
N GLY A 177 -25.11 -0.78 -6.43
CA GLY A 177 -23.66 -0.84 -6.48
C GLY A 177 -23.11 -2.03 -5.65
N ARG A 178 -23.54 -2.16 -4.40
CA ARG A 178 -23.15 -3.29 -3.52
C ARG A 178 -23.55 -4.64 -4.15
N LEU A 179 -24.77 -4.77 -4.66
CA LEU A 179 -25.23 -5.99 -5.32
C LEU A 179 -24.45 -6.31 -6.60
N ALA A 180 -24.06 -5.30 -7.37
CA ALA A 180 -23.22 -5.48 -8.56
C ALA A 180 -21.84 -6.05 -8.20
N MET A 181 -21.21 -5.52 -7.15
CA MET A 181 -19.93 -6.02 -6.63
C MET A 181 -20.04 -7.46 -6.08
N MET A 182 -21.09 -7.75 -5.32
CA MET A 182 -21.35 -9.10 -4.82
C MET A 182 -21.51 -10.14 -5.95
N ARG A 183 -22.20 -9.77 -7.04
CA ARG A 183 -22.35 -10.63 -8.24
C ARG A 183 -21.02 -10.92 -8.94
N GLN A 184 -20.06 -10.01 -8.82
CA GLN A 184 -18.71 -10.16 -9.38
C GLN A 184 -17.76 -10.86 -8.40
N HIS A 185 -18.28 -11.37 -7.25
CA HIS A 185 -17.49 -12.00 -6.20
C HIS A 185 -16.32 -11.13 -5.71
N ILE A 186 -16.52 -9.80 -5.66
CA ILE A 186 -15.56 -8.88 -5.09
C ILE A 186 -15.64 -9.03 -3.57
N ILE A 187 -14.61 -9.66 -2.97
CA ILE A 187 -14.59 -10.18 -1.59
C ILE A 187 -14.42 -9.06 -0.54
N TYR A 188 -14.37 -7.81 -0.94
CA TYR A 188 -14.23 -6.68 -0.01
C TYR A 188 -15.43 -6.44 0.93
N ALA A 189 -16.41 -7.34 0.94
CA ALA A 189 -17.56 -7.27 1.87
C ALA A 189 -17.21 -7.76 3.27
N ASP A 190 -16.15 -8.58 3.42
CA ASP A 190 -15.70 -9.07 4.71
C ASP A 190 -14.52 -8.24 5.20
N SER A 191 -14.59 -7.74 6.44
CA SER A 191 -13.52 -7.00 7.08
C SER A 191 -12.26 -7.85 7.14
N VAL A 192 -11.18 -7.39 6.50
CA VAL A 192 -9.85 -7.98 6.72
C VAL A 192 -9.43 -7.60 8.14
N PRO A 193 -9.05 -8.56 8.99
CA PRO A 193 -8.58 -8.24 10.34
C PRO A 193 -7.37 -7.29 10.26
N PRO A 194 -7.24 -6.34 11.19
CA PRO A 194 -6.07 -5.46 11.28
C PRO A 194 -4.86 -6.22 11.83
N ASP A 195 -4.51 -7.33 11.19
CA ASP A 195 -3.42 -8.21 11.59
C ASP A 195 -2.18 -7.89 10.75
N VAL A 196 -1.49 -6.82 11.14
CA VAL A 196 -0.27 -6.39 10.48
C VAL A 196 0.96 -6.95 11.20
N THR A 197 2.01 -7.25 10.45
CA THR A 197 3.28 -7.74 10.96
C THR A 197 4.41 -6.83 10.52
N TYR A 198 5.23 -6.40 11.48
CA TYR A 198 6.50 -5.72 11.23
C TYR A 198 7.63 -6.72 11.39
N PHE A 199 8.42 -6.89 10.35
CA PHE A 199 9.46 -7.91 10.29
C PHE A 199 10.84 -7.42 10.75
N CYS A 200 11.09 -6.12 10.67
CA CYS A 200 12.40 -5.54 10.87
C CYS A 200 12.40 -4.61 12.08
N ASP A 201 13.55 -4.54 12.76
CA ASP A 201 13.78 -3.51 13.75
C ASP A 201 14.05 -2.18 13.06
N VAL A 202 13.47 -1.11 13.60
CA VAL A 202 13.67 0.27 13.14
C VAL A 202 14.48 0.99 14.20
N ASP A 203 15.76 1.28 13.92
CA ASP A 203 16.71 1.85 14.86
C ASP A 203 16.84 3.37 14.81
N TYR A 204 16.15 4.03 13.89
CA TYR A 204 15.99 5.48 13.77
C TYR A 204 14.55 5.90 14.03
N ASP A 205 14.30 7.21 14.09
CA ASP A 205 12.97 7.78 14.27
C ASP A 205 12.38 8.19 12.90
N PRO A 206 11.43 7.42 12.34
CA PRO A 206 10.87 7.70 11.02
C PRO A 206 10.02 8.98 11.01
N PHE A 207 9.41 9.38 12.12
CA PHE A 207 8.67 10.63 12.20
C PHE A 207 9.60 11.84 12.14
N LEU A 208 10.74 11.79 12.87
CA LEU A 208 11.76 12.83 12.74
C LEU A 208 12.40 12.82 11.35
N PHE A 209 12.61 11.65 10.76
CA PHE A 209 13.10 11.54 9.38
C PHE A 209 12.19 12.26 8.39
N MET A 210 10.87 12.03 8.48
CA MET A 210 9.89 12.72 7.64
C MET A 210 9.98 14.23 7.83
N GLN A 211 9.96 14.69 9.07
CA GLN A 211 10.00 16.11 9.42
C GLN A 211 11.29 16.78 8.96
N ASP A 212 12.45 16.14 9.18
CA ASP A 212 13.77 16.71 8.88
C ASP A 212 14.10 16.74 7.39
N ASN A 213 13.41 15.91 6.59
CA ASN A 213 13.62 15.80 5.15
C ASN A 213 12.42 16.36 4.34
N ASP A 214 11.56 17.16 4.96
CA ASP A 214 10.40 17.78 4.28
C ASP A 214 9.52 16.74 3.57
N LYS A 215 9.28 15.58 4.21
CA LYS A 215 8.43 14.53 3.66
C LYS A 215 7.02 14.67 4.19
N VAL A 216 6.03 14.60 3.32
CA VAL A 216 4.62 14.71 3.68
C VAL A 216 3.90 13.36 3.65
N TYR A 217 4.42 12.40 2.87
CA TYR A 217 3.81 11.08 2.75
C TYR A 217 4.87 9.98 2.60
N GLY A 218 4.72 8.89 3.36
CA GLY A 218 5.60 7.73 3.31
C GLY A 218 4.83 6.42 3.33
N TRP A 219 5.28 5.42 2.58
CA TRP A 219 4.62 4.11 2.44
C TRP A 219 5.61 2.96 2.38
N THR A 220 5.10 1.72 2.44
CA THR A 220 5.91 0.47 2.31
C THR A 220 5.43 -0.45 1.20
N LEU A 221 4.17 -0.41 0.83
CA LEU A 221 3.57 -1.28 -0.19
C LEU A 221 2.85 -0.46 -1.26
N SER A 222 2.97 -0.89 -2.52
CA SER A 222 2.20 -0.36 -3.64
C SER A 222 1.53 -1.51 -4.37
N LEU A 223 0.27 -1.35 -4.72
CA LEU A 223 -0.54 -2.37 -5.38
C LEU A 223 -1.27 -1.76 -6.59
N LEU A 224 -1.89 -2.64 -7.37
CA LEU A 224 -2.87 -2.25 -8.38
C LEU A 224 -4.27 -2.35 -7.79
N GLU A 225 -5.05 -1.27 -7.94
CA GLU A 225 -6.44 -1.25 -7.51
C GLU A 225 -7.31 -2.13 -8.41
N TRP A 226 -8.44 -2.56 -7.87
CA TRP A 226 -9.42 -3.36 -8.61
C TRP A 226 -10.36 -2.45 -9.39
N GLN A 227 -10.08 -2.25 -10.69
CA GLN A 227 -10.79 -1.29 -11.54
C GLN A 227 -12.33 -1.34 -11.42
N PRO A 228 -13.02 -2.51 -11.34
CA PRO A 228 -14.46 -2.53 -11.17
C PRO A 228 -15.01 -1.90 -9.90
N THR A 229 -14.18 -1.64 -8.88
CA THR A 229 -14.58 -0.97 -7.64
C THR A 229 -14.50 0.54 -7.73
N ILE A 230 -13.79 1.08 -8.73
CA ILE A 230 -13.52 2.51 -8.89
C ILE A 230 -13.70 3.00 -10.33
N PRO A 231 -14.73 2.55 -11.09
CA PRO A 231 -14.83 2.81 -12.53
C PRO A 231 -14.86 4.29 -12.88
N THR A 232 -15.37 5.16 -11.99
CA THR A 232 -15.50 6.60 -12.27
C THR A 232 -14.56 7.49 -11.44
N LEU A 233 -13.75 6.92 -10.54
CA LEU A 233 -12.87 7.69 -9.66
C LEU A 233 -11.91 8.58 -10.47
N TRP A 234 -11.22 8.04 -11.47
CA TRP A 234 -10.24 8.80 -12.24
C TRP A 234 -10.88 9.96 -13.02
N SER A 235 -12.11 9.79 -13.53
CA SER A 235 -12.81 10.89 -14.18
C SER A 235 -13.16 12.02 -13.22
N ALA A 236 -13.54 11.70 -11.98
CA ALA A 236 -13.78 12.70 -10.95
C ALA A 236 -12.49 13.44 -10.53
N VAL A 237 -11.36 12.71 -10.44
CA VAL A 237 -10.05 13.31 -10.16
C VAL A 237 -9.61 14.25 -11.27
N ARG A 238 -9.80 13.87 -12.53
CA ARG A 238 -9.48 14.74 -13.67
C ARG A 238 -10.33 16.00 -13.69
N GLU A 239 -11.63 15.87 -13.43
CA GLU A 239 -12.54 17.02 -13.29
C GLU A 239 -12.03 17.99 -12.23
N PHE A 240 -11.61 17.48 -11.06
CA PHE A 240 -11.02 18.30 -10.00
C PHE A 240 -9.74 19.00 -10.45
N MET A 241 -8.83 18.32 -11.14
CA MET A 241 -7.58 18.92 -11.62
C MET A 241 -7.86 20.04 -12.66
N ASP A 242 -8.89 19.87 -13.49
CA ASP A 242 -9.29 20.87 -14.49
C ASP A 242 -9.93 22.11 -13.83
N GLU A 243 -10.71 21.90 -12.74
CA GLU A 243 -11.36 22.97 -11.97
C GLU A 243 -10.39 23.68 -11.03
N HIS A 244 -9.35 22.99 -10.51
CA HIS A 244 -8.43 23.45 -9.50
C HIS A 244 -6.96 23.22 -9.86
N PRO A 245 -6.48 23.77 -11.01
CA PRO A 245 -5.09 23.55 -11.42
C PRO A 245 -4.07 24.17 -10.43
N GLU A 246 -4.49 25.13 -9.60
CA GLU A 246 -3.67 25.76 -8.57
C GLU A 246 -3.22 24.79 -7.47
N TYR A 247 -3.95 23.71 -7.23
CA TYR A 247 -3.60 22.68 -6.24
C TYR A 247 -2.66 21.61 -6.78
N VAL A 248 -2.57 21.48 -8.09
CA VAL A 248 -1.71 20.45 -8.71
C VAL A 248 -0.26 20.93 -8.70
N SER A 249 0.60 20.22 -7.97
CA SER A 249 2.03 20.56 -7.89
C SER A 249 2.69 20.49 -9.26
N ALA A 250 3.47 21.49 -9.62
CA ALA A 250 4.21 21.49 -10.88
C ALA A 250 5.26 20.36 -10.95
N ASN A 251 5.77 19.92 -9.81
CA ASN A 251 6.69 18.78 -9.66
C ASN A 251 5.98 17.60 -8.98
N ASN A 252 4.82 17.22 -9.50
CA ASN A 252 4.01 16.13 -8.98
C ASN A 252 4.51 14.74 -9.48
N SER A 253 3.85 13.68 -9.00
CA SER A 253 4.15 12.29 -9.36
C SER A 253 3.06 11.68 -10.28
N MET A 254 2.55 12.45 -11.24
CA MET A 254 1.52 11.98 -12.20
C MET A 254 1.91 10.66 -12.88
N GLU A 255 3.19 10.47 -13.19
CA GLU A 255 3.70 9.27 -13.84
C GLU A 255 3.55 8.00 -12.98
N PHE A 256 3.38 8.12 -11.66
CA PHE A 256 3.01 6.99 -10.80
C PHE A 256 1.55 6.58 -11.03
N LEU A 257 0.66 7.53 -11.30
CA LEU A 257 -0.78 7.30 -11.47
C LEU A 257 -1.17 6.98 -12.91
N SER A 258 -0.37 7.40 -13.89
CA SER A 258 -0.76 7.35 -15.30
C SER A 258 0.45 7.17 -16.22
N ASP A 259 0.37 6.20 -17.12
CA ASP A 259 1.41 5.91 -18.11
C ASP A 259 1.30 6.79 -19.36
N ASN A 260 0.25 7.60 -19.47
CA ASN A 260 -0.08 8.40 -20.66
C ASN A 260 -0.42 9.86 -20.34
N GLY A 261 0.27 10.43 -19.34
CA GLY A 261 0.16 11.85 -19.01
C GLY A 261 -1.18 12.25 -18.39
N GLY A 262 -1.80 11.36 -17.62
CA GLY A 262 -3.05 11.65 -16.91
C GLY A 262 -4.31 11.29 -17.70
N LEU A 263 -4.19 10.75 -18.94
CA LEU A 263 -5.39 10.37 -19.69
C LEU A 263 -6.13 9.22 -19.02
N ASN A 264 -5.41 8.18 -18.59
CA ASN A 264 -5.97 7.01 -17.93
C ASN A 264 -5.24 6.73 -16.63
N TYR A 265 -5.98 6.25 -15.63
CA TYR A 265 -5.40 5.73 -14.40
C TYR A 265 -4.80 4.34 -14.67
N ASN A 266 -3.56 4.13 -14.24
CA ASN A 266 -2.89 2.83 -14.37
C ASN A 266 -3.17 1.89 -13.20
N LEU A 267 -4.04 2.30 -12.26
CA LEU A 267 -4.47 1.60 -11.06
C LEU A 267 -3.41 1.51 -9.95
N CYS A 268 -2.22 2.08 -10.12
CA CYS A 268 -1.20 2.08 -9.08
C CYS A 268 -1.64 2.93 -7.89
N HIS A 269 -1.49 2.37 -6.68
CA HIS A 269 -1.71 3.10 -5.44
C HIS A 269 -0.71 2.69 -4.35
N PHE A 270 -0.44 3.58 -3.43
CA PHE A 270 0.18 3.30 -2.14
C PHE A 270 -0.86 2.61 -1.25
N TRP A 271 -0.50 1.51 -0.62
CA TRP A 271 -1.45 0.80 0.22
C TRP A 271 -1.49 1.42 1.61
N SER A 272 -2.56 2.16 1.90
CA SER A 272 -2.75 3.06 3.05
C SER A 272 -2.86 2.38 4.41
N ASN A 273 -2.89 1.03 4.47
CA ASN A 273 -2.83 0.33 5.75
C ASN A 273 -1.48 0.49 6.50
N PHE A 274 -0.45 0.96 5.82
CA PHE A 274 0.74 1.56 6.39
C PHE A 274 1.00 2.88 5.68
N GLU A 275 0.89 3.97 6.40
CA GLU A 275 1.34 5.29 5.94
C GLU A 275 1.90 6.10 7.11
N ILE A 276 2.91 6.90 6.83
CA ILE A 276 3.37 7.98 7.71
C ILE A 276 3.12 9.27 6.95
N ALA A 277 2.27 10.14 7.50
CA ALA A 277 1.86 11.33 6.79
C ALA A 277 1.89 12.57 7.69
N ASP A 278 2.18 13.71 7.07
CA ASP A 278 2.02 15.02 7.71
C ASP A 278 0.53 15.37 7.74
N MET A 279 0.00 15.56 8.94
CA MET A 279 -1.41 15.89 9.12
C MET A 279 -1.77 17.27 8.59
N ASP A 280 -0.81 18.19 8.46
CA ASP A 280 -1.05 19.51 7.88
C ASP A 280 -1.30 19.39 6.37
N PHE A 281 -0.65 18.42 5.67
CA PHE A 281 -0.96 18.09 4.29
C PHE A 281 -2.43 17.66 4.10
N TRP A 282 -2.96 16.80 5.00
CA TRP A 282 -4.36 16.35 4.94
C TRP A 282 -5.37 17.42 5.36
N ARG A 283 -4.94 18.42 6.10
CA ARG A 283 -5.77 19.56 6.55
C ARG A 283 -5.68 20.76 5.62
N ASP A 284 -4.77 20.77 4.67
CA ASP A 284 -4.58 21.84 3.71
C ASP A 284 -5.79 21.98 2.77
N ASP A 285 -6.00 23.16 2.27
CA ASP A 285 -7.12 23.52 1.39
C ASP A 285 -7.18 22.60 0.15
N ALA A 286 -6.02 22.20 -0.40
CA ALA A 286 -5.94 21.31 -1.55
C ALA A 286 -6.60 19.96 -1.29
N TYR A 287 -6.21 19.27 -0.21
CA TYR A 287 -6.80 17.97 0.12
C TYR A 287 -8.25 18.09 0.57
N GLN A 288 -8.58 19.11 1.35
CA GLN A 288 -9.96 19.33 1.82
C GLN A 288 -10.92 19.62 0.65
N ALA A 289 -10.51 20.41 -0.32
CA ALA A 289 -11.28 20.68 -1.52
C ALA A 289 -11.43 19.40 -2.37
N PHE A 290 -10.34 18.65 -2.53
CA PHE A 290 -10.33 17.37 -3.26
C PHE A 290 -11.26 16.33 -2.64
N PHE A 291 -11.14 16.11 -1.33
CA PHE A 291 -12.01 15.17 -0.63
C PHE A 291 -13.48 15.57 -0.76
N LYS A 292 -13.80 16.85 -0.55
CA LYS A 292 -15.16 17.37 -0.70
C LYS A 292 -15.70 17.20 -2.10
N HIS A 293 -14.86 17.41 -3.15
CA HIS A 293 -15.24 17.18 -4.53
C HIS A 293 -15.58 15.69 -4.76
N LEU A 294 -14.70 14.77 -4.34
CA LEU A 294 -14.94 13.34 -4.48
C LEU A 294 -16.17 12.88 -3.68
N ASP A 295 -16.33 13.33 -2.45
CA ASP A 295 -17.49 13.02 -1.61
C ASP A 295 -18.80 13.43 -2.32
N SER A 296 -18.85 14.63 -2.90
CA SER A 296 -20.03 15.12 -3.63
C SER A 296 -20.46 14.24 -4.80
N LYS A 297 -19.54 13.43 -5.36
CA LYS A 297 -19.84 12.47 -6.44
C LYS A 297 -20.52 11.19 -5.91
N GLY A 298 -20.41 10.92 -4.61
CA GLY A 298 -21.00 9.76 -3.93
C GLY A 298 -20.35 8.41 -4.28
N GLY A 299 -19.16 8.42 -4.91
CA GLY A 299 -18.49 7.21 -5.35
C GLY A 299 -18.03 6.29 -4.21
N PHE A 300 -17.84 6.84 -3.01
CA PHE A 300 -17.60 6.07 -1.78
C PHE A 300 -18.74 5.10 -1.44
N TYR A 301 -19.96 5.43 -1.87
CA TYR A 301 -21.18 4.66 -1.58
C TYR A 301 -21.77 3.96 -2.82
N TYR A 302 -21.70 4.60 -3.99
CA TYR A 302 -22.24 4.06 -5.24
C TYR A 302 -21.31 3.07 -5.93
N GLU A 303 -20.03 3.27 -5.72
CA GLU A 303 -18.91 2.39 -6.07
C GLU A 303 -18.22 1.94 -4.79
N ARG A 304 -16.92 1.72 -4.83
CA ARG A 304 -16.12 1.47 -3.65
C ARG A 304 -14.81 2.25 -3.73
N TRP A 305 -14.89 3.57 -3.78
CA TRP A 305 -13.70 4.39 -3.68
C TRP A 305 -13.08 4.18 -2.29
N GLY A 306 -11.89 3.61 -2.25
CA GLY A 306 -11.17 3.36 -1.01
C GLY A 306 -10.22 4.49 -0.67
N ASP A 307 -9.75 4.47 0.57
CA ASP A 307 -8.74 5.40 1.08
C ASP A 307 -7.42 5.27 0.30
N ALA A 308 -6.95 4.06 0.01
CA ALA A 308 -5.68 3.84 -0.65
C ALA A 308 -5.54 4.56 -2.02
N PRO A 309 -6.44 4.39 -3.01
CA PRO A 309 -6.34 5.16 -4.24
C PRO A 309 -6.57 6.66 -4.04
N VAL A 310 -7.45 7.08 -3.13
CA VAL A 310 -7.74 8.51 -2.87
C VAL A 310 -6.53 9.20 -2.25
N HIS A 311 -5.93 8.64 -1.20
CA HIS A 311 -4.70 9.16 -0.59
C HIS A 311 -3.54 9.20 -1.58
N SER A 312 -3.39 8.13 -2.38
CA SER A 312 -2.33 8.04 -3.40
C SER A 312 -2.45 9.13 -4.46
N MET A 313 -3.67 9.38 -4.94
CA MET A 313 -3.92 10.43 -5.93
C MET A 313 -3.62 11.82 -5.35
N ALA A 314 -4.06 12.09 -4.13
CA ALA A 314 -3.76 13.35 -3.46
C ALA A 314 -2.26 13.54 -3.22
N ALA A 315 -1.58 12.55 -2.63
CA ALA A 315 -0.14 12.61 -2.39
C ALA A 315 0.64 12.78 -3.69
N ALA A 316 0.29 12.02 -4.74
CA ALA A 316 0.99 12.08 -6.01
C ALA A 316 0.75 13.38 -6.80
N LEU A 317 -0.42 14.02 -6.65
CA LEU A 317 -0.79 15.22 -7.42
C LEU A 317 -0.45 16.53 -6.70
N PHE A 318 -0.60 16.58 -5.37
CA PHE A 318 -0.49 17.83 -4.63
C PHE A 318 0.88 18.00 -3.97
N ALA A 319 1.53 16.91 -3.56
CA ALA A 319 2.91 16.98 -3.06
C ALA A 319 3.93 17.07 -4.20
N ARG A 320 5.11 17.61 -3.88
CA ARG A 320 6.27 17.48 -4.77
C ARG A 320 6.81 16.05 -4.69
N LYS A 321 7.43 15.55 -5.77
CA LYS A 321 8.04 14.20 -5.82
C LYS A 321 9.00 13.93 -4.67
N ASP A 322 9.79 14.93 -4.32
CA ASP A 322 10.78 14.85 -3.25
C ASP A 322 10.17 14.84 -1.85
N GLN A 323 8.88 15.12 -1.70
CA GLN A 323 8.14 15.05 -0.44
C GLN A 323 7.50 13.68 -0.18
N ILE A 324 7.52 12.78 -1.16
CA ILE A 324 7.00 11.43 -1.01
C ILE A 324 8.17 10.47 -0.75
N HIS A 325 8.02 9.53 0.19
CA HIS A 325 9.10 8.64 0.60
C HIS A 325 8.66 7.17 0.66
N PHE A 326 9.45 6.30 0.03
CA PHE A 326 9.32 4.85 0.18
C PHE A 326 10.25 4.34 1.27
N PHE A 327 9.69 3.72 2.30
CA PHE A 327 10.45 3.09 3.38
C PHE A 327 10.94 1.70 2.96
N SER A 328 12.03 1.64 2.20
CA SER A 328 12.62 0.40 1.69
C SER A 328 13.19 -0.49 2.80
N ASP A 329 13.51 0.11 3.93
CA ASP A 329 14.13 -0.54 5.09
C ASP A 329 13.12 -1.06 6.14
N MET A 330 11.83 -0.80 5.95
CA MET A 330 10.77 -1.27 6.84
C MET A 330 10.10 -2.52 6.31
N GLY A 331 10.39 -3.67 6.92
CA GLY A 331 9.69 -4.92 6.63
C GLY A 331 8.28 -4.92 7.21
N TYR A 332 7.27 -5.01 6.33
CA TYR A 332 5.86 -4.89 6.69
C TYR A 332 5.00 -5.89 5.92
N MET A 333 4.03 -6.47 6.59
CA MET A 333 3.01 -7.33 5.98
C MET A 333 1.61 -6.93 6.45
N HIS A 334 0.71 -6.83 5.51
CA HIS A 334 -0.72 -6.96 5.70
C HIS A 334 -1.20 -8.08 4.77
N PRO A 335 -1.70 -9.20 5.33
CA PRO A 335 -2.00 -10.37 4.52
C PRO A 335 -2.93 -10.07 3.33
N PRO A 336 -2.65 -10.64 2.14
CA PRO A 336 -1.58 -11.61 1.84
C PRO A 336 -0.26 -10.99 1.34
N PHE A 337 -0.11 -9.66 1.35
CA PHE A 337 1.02 -8.95 0.75
C PHE A 337 2.02 -8.47 1.79
N GLN A 338 3.31 -8.52 1.42
CA GLN A 338 4.39 -8.05 2.27
C GLN A 338 5.46 -7.31 1.48
N HIS A 339 6.11 -6.37 2.15
CA HIS A 339 7.41 -5.81 1.75
C HIS A 339 8.47 -6.34 2.69
N CYS A 340 9.53 -6.92 2.16
CA CYS A 340 10.71 -7.33 2.91
C CYS A 340 11.93 -6.60 2.35
N PRO A 341 12.70 -5.87 3.18
CA PRO A 341 13.98 -5.30 2.78
C PRO A 341 14.94 -6.35 2.26
N TYR A 342 15.96 -5.94 1.52
CA TYR A 342 17.00 -6.85 1.03
C TYR A 342 18.41 -6.29 1.26
N GLY A 343 19.42 -7.12 1.09
CA GLY A 343 20.81 -6.72 1.20
C GLY A 343 21.17 -6.17 2.59
N SER A 344 21.83 -5.02 2.63
CA SER A 344 22.31 -4.40 3.88
C SER A 344 21.18 -3.95 4.80
N GLU A 345 20.04 -3.56 4.24
CA GLU A 345 18.87 -3.10 5.02
C GLU A 345 18.23 -4.28 5.77
N TRP A 346 18.10 -5.42 5.10
CA TRP A 346 17.63 -6.65 5.73
C TRP A 346 18.51 -7.08 6.92
N VAL A 347 19.85 -7.00 6.75
CA VAL A 347 20.80 -7.36 7.82
C VAL A 347 20.73 -6.37 8.98
N LYS A 348 20.73 -5.05 8.70
CA LYS A 348 20.65 -4.00 9.72
C LYS A 348 19.35 -4.10 10.52
N GLY A 349 18.22 -4.26 9.82
CA GLY A 349 16.91 -4.40 10.44
C GLY A 349 16.69 -5.73 11.14
N ARG A 350 17.64 -6.68 11.05
CA ARG A 350 17.46 -8.05 11.61
C ARG A 350 16.11 -8.65 11.22
N CYS A 351 15.77 -8.46 9.94
CA CYS A 351 14.46 -8.80 9.42
C CYS A 351 14.18 -10.30 9.49
N SER A 352 12.98 -10.67 9.88
CA SER A 352 12.54 -12.07 9.98
C SER A 352 11.77 -12.56 8.74
N CYS A 353 11.54 -11.69 7.74
CA CYS A 353 10.90 -12.05 6.48
C CYS A 353 11.91 -12.59 5.45
N ASP A 354 11.39 -13.25 4.42
CA ASP A 354 12.17 -13.67 3.25
C ASP A 354 12.18 -12.54 2.20
N PRO A 355 13.35 -11.97 1.85
CA PRO A 355 13.44 -10.94 0.83
C PRO A 355 12.92 -11.36 -0.55
N GLN A 356 12.91 -12.67 -0.85
CA GLN A 356 12.41 -13.19 -2.12
C GLN A 356 10.89 -13.21 -2.19
N ASP A 357 10.21 -13.16 -1.05
CA ASP A 357 8.76 -13.08 -0.95
C ASP A 357 8.29 -11.63 -0.69
N SER A 358 8.86 -10.68 -1.40
CA SER A 358 8.49 -9.27 -1.33
C SER A 358 7.58 -8.90 -2.49
N PHE A 359 6.36 -8.50 -2.16
CA PHE A 359 5.36 -8.04 -3.14
C PHE A 359 5.37 -6.51 -3.25
N GLY A 360 5.28 -5.99 -4.45
CA GLY A 360 5.26 -4.53 -4.70
C GLY A 360 6.62 -3.88 -4.88
N ALA A 361 7.71 -4.45 -4.35
CA ALA A 361 9.06 -3.95 -4.60
C ALA A 361 9.57 -4.34 -6.00
N SER A 362 9.15 -5.49 -6.53
CA SER A 362 9.68 -6.00 -7.81
C SER A 362 8.88 -5.57 -9.04
N GLU A 363 7.61 -5.20 -8.91
CA GLU A 363 6.75 -4.92 -10.06
C GLU A 363 6.36 -3.45 -10.24
N LEU A 364 6.15 -2.69 -9.15
CA LEU A 364 5.72 -1.30 -9.22
C LEU A 364 6.81 -0.29 -8.82
N LEU A 365 7.77 -0.70 -7.98
CA LEU A 365 8.89 0.14 -7.60
C LEU A 365 9.82 0.52 -8.76
N PRO A 366 10.15 -0.35 -9.71
CA PRO A 366 10.91 0.05 -10.89
C PRO A 366 10.23 1.18 -11.65
N LEU A 367 8.90 1.21 -11.71
CA LEU A 367 8.14 2.29 -12.36
C LEU A 367 8.30 3.62 -11.64
N TYR A 368 8.39 3.62 -10.30
CA TYR A 368 8.59 4.84 -9.52
C TYR A 368 10.06 5.28 -9.50
N TYR A 369 11.00 4.36 -9.24
CA TYR A 369 12.43 4.66 -9.15
C TYR A 369 13.08 4.92 -10.53
N ASP A 370 12.74 4.16 -11.55
CA ASP A 370 13.27 4.34 -12.91
C ASP A 370 12.87 5.70 -13.49
N LYS A 371 11.66 6.17 -13.16
CA LYS A 371 11.19 7.50 -13.58
C LYS A 371 11.78 8.65 -12.75
N GLN A 372 12.21 8.43 -11.52
CA GLN A 372 12.96 9.44 -10.73
C GLN A 372 14.43 9.55 -11.15
N LEU A 373 15.07 8.47 -11.60
CA LEU A 373 16.47 8.46 -12.02
C LEU A 373 16.70 9.00 -13.44
N THR A 374 15.70 8.97 -14.30
CA THR A 374 15.78 9.47 -15.70
C THR A 374 15.55 10.97 -15.83
N THR A 375 15.26 11.68 -14.75
CA THR A 375 15.06 13.16 -14.74
C THR A 375 16.21 13.93 -14.06
N ARG A 376 17.43 13.38 -14.06
CA ARG A 376 18.66 14.11 -13.70
C ARG A 376 19.43 14.54 -14.92
#